data_66a970295b303c33a7a0f11c483fc24f
#
_entry.id   66a970295b303c33a7a0f11c483fc24f
#
_cell.length_a   1.000
_cell.length_b   1.000
_cell.length_c   1.000
_cell.angle_alpha   90.00
_cell.angle_beta   90.00
_cell.angle_gamma   90.00
#
_symmetry.space_group_name_H-M   'P 1'
#
loop_
_entity.id
_entity.type
_entity.pdbx_description
1 polymer ?
#
loop_
_entity_poly.entity_id
_entity_poly.type
_entity_poly.pdbx_seq_one_letter_code
_entity_poly.pdbx_strand_id
1 'polypeptide(L)'
;MCFSKAKRSGVKKPFRLEEIWRIRTRLEIENSLMQLALLNLAIDSKLRSSDLLPLRVCDVSSQDRIFNRVKHIQRKTDIEVQFEITTRTQQSLMKWMLIASLNPNDFLFPSQRRKQQPISYSYYRCLVRKWASNLGLDSSFYGTHSMRRTKATLVYAKTKNIRAVLLLLGHTKVDNTIRYLGVELEDALLLSESIDC
;
A
#
# COMPACT_ATOMS: atom_id res chain seq x y z
N MET A 1 23.24 -17.46 30.31
CA MET A 1 21.86 -17.14 29.89
C MET A 1 21.89 -15.87 29.03
N CYS A 2 21.81 -16.02 27.72
CA CYS A 2 21.92 -14.89 26.77
C CYS A 2 20.50 -14.49 26.38
N PHE A 3 20.00 -13.41 26.97
CA PHE A 3 18.73 -12.80 26.55
C PHE A 3 18.92 -12.14 25.18
N SER A 4 18.47 -12.79 24.14
CA SER A 4 18.38 -12.19 22.82
C SER A 4 17.35 -11.06 22.87
N LYS A 5 17.81 -9.80 22.91
CA LYS A 5 16.98 -8.63 22.72
C LYS A 5 16.29 -8.77 21.35
N ALA A 6 14.96 -8.96 21.36
CA ALA A 6 14.15 -8.89 20.15
C ALA A 6 14.44 -7.55 19.44
N LYS A 7 15.09 -7.60 18.27
CA LYS A 7 15.33 -6.40 17.44
C LYS A 7 13.99 -5.73 17.20
N ARG A 8 13.77 -4.57 17.80
CA ARG A 8 12.60 -3.71 17.45
C ARG A 8 12.62 -3.54 15.95
N SER A 9 11.59 -4.05 15.28
CA SER A 9 11.42 -3.89 13.83
C SER A 9 11.37 -2.40 13.54
N GLY A 10 12.44 -1.85 12.98
CA GLY A 10 12.52 -0.45 12.58
C GLY A 10 11.40 -0.06 11.62
N VAL A 11 11.18 1.24 11.46
CA VAL A 11 10.19 1.79 10.54
C VAL A 11 10.44 1.27 9.13
N LYS A 12 9.42 0.69 8.48
CA LYS A 12 9.56 0.12 7.14
C LYS A 12 9.73 1.21 6.09
N LYS A 13 10.70 1.05 5.19
CA LYS A 13 10.98 2.00 4.10
C LYS A 13 9.85 2.00 3.07
N PRO A 14 9.45 3.16 2.52
CA PRO A 14 8.60 3.20 1.33
C PRO A 14 9.40 2.74 0.10
N PHE A 15 8.71 2.29 -0.93
CA PHE A 15 9.33 2.06 -2.24
C PHE A 15 9.48 3.39 -2.99
N ARG A 16 10.56 3.52 -3.77
CA ARG A 16 10.74 4.63 -4.73
C ARG A 16 9.87 4.40 -5.97
N LEU A 17 9.61 5.47 -6.71
CA LEU A 17 8.78 5.38 -7.93
C LEU A 17 9.34 4.39 -8.95
N GLU A 18 10.64 4.44 -9.21
CA GLU A 18 11.35 3.50 -10.12
C GLU A 18 11.26 2.03 -9.65
N GLU A 19 11.36 1.81 -8.32
CA GLU A 19 11.22 0.46 -7.74
C GLU A 19 9.81 -0.10 -7.98
N ILE A 20 8.77 0.74 -7.83
CA ILE A 20 7.39 0.36 -8.13
C ILE A 20 7.23 -0.01 -9.60
N TRP A 21 7.82 0.78 -10.52
CA TRP A 21 7.77 0.46 -11.94
C TRP A 21 8.45 -0.87 -12.26
N ARG A 22 9.63 -1.11 -11.71
CA ARG A 22 10.37 -2.37 -11.89
C ARG A 22 9.60 -3.57 -11.36
N ILE A 23 8.93 -3.44 -10.19
CA ILE A 23 8.07 -4.50 -9.65
C ILE A 23 6.89 -4.77 -10.60
N ARG A 24 6.20 -3.72 -11.08
CA ARG A 24 5.08 -3.83 -12.01
C ARG A 24 5.48 -4.57 -13.29
N THR A 25 6.52 -4.09 -13.96
CA THR A 25 7.02 -4.70 -15.21
C THR A 25 7.34 -6.18 -15.00
N ARG A 26 8.01 -6.52 -13.89
CA ARG A 26 8.30 -7.91 -13.57
C ARG A 26 7.04 -8.75 -13.40
N LEU A 27 6.05 -8.26 -12.64
CA LEU A 27 4.79 -8.96 -12.42
C LEU A 27 3.96 -9.10 -13.71
N GLU A 28 4.07 -8.13 -14.63
CA GLU A 28 3.47 -8.19 -15.97
C GLU A 28 4.14 -9.28 -16.83
N ILE A 29 5.48 -9.34 -16.86
CA ILE A 29 6.24 -10.37 -17.58
C ILE A 29 5.96 -11.77 -17.01
N GLU A 30 5.90 -11.90 -15.67
CA GLU A 30 5.59 -13.15 -14.98
C GLU A 30 4.11 -13.54 -15.08
N ASN A 31 3.26 -12.73 -15.72
CA ASN A 31 1.80 -12.87 -15.77
C ASN A 31 1.16 -13.11 -14.38
N SER A 32 1.73 -12.47 -13.36
CA SER A 32 1.29 -12.60 -11.97
C SER A 32 0.15 -11.64 -11.65
N LEU A 33 -1.01 -11.83 -12.29
CA LEU A 33 -2.13 -10.86 -12.31
C LEU A 33 -2.66 -10.52 -10.91
N MET A 34 -2.82 -11.51 -10.04
CA MET A 34 -3.25 -11.28 -8.65
C MET A 34 -2.27 -10.38 -7.91
N GLN A 35 -0.96 -10.64 -8.04
CA GLN A 35 0.05 -9.84 -7.36
C GLN A 35 0.13 -8.43 -7.92
N LEU A 36 -0.04 -8.25 -9.23
CA LEU A 36 -0.07 -6.94 -9.87
C LEU A 36 -1.27 -6.11 -9.41
N ALA A 37 -2.46 -6.71 -9.37
CA ALA A 37 -3.67 -6.06 -8.85
C ALA A 37 -3.53 -5.68 -7.37
N LEU A 38 -3.00 -6.58 -6.54
CA LEU A 38 -2.75 -6.35 -5.13
C LEU A 38 -1.72 -5.23 -4.91
N LEU A 39 -0.61 -5.22 -5.65
CA LEU A 39 0.41 -4.17 -5.60
C LEU A 39 -0.20 -2.81 -5.92
N ASN A 40 -0.91 -2.71 -7.03
CA ASN A 40 -1.49 -1.46 -7.51
C ASN A 40 -2.54 -0.92 -6.54
N LEU A 41 -3.48 -1.76 -6.09
CA LEU A 41 -4.51 -1.35 -5.14
C LEU A 41 -3.91 -0.98 -3.77
N ALA A 42 -2.91 -1.70 -3.28
CA ALA A 42 -2.25 -1.39 -2.02
C ALA A 42 -1.59 0.00 -2.03
N ILE A 43 -1.00 0.39 -3.18
CA ILE A 43 -0.40 1.71 -3.37
C ILE A 43 -1.48 2.79 -3.46
N ASP A 44 -2.51 2.59 -4.28
CA ASP A 44 -3.57 3.58 -4.49
C ASP A 44 -4.40 3.78 -3.23
N SER A 45 -4.85 2.71 -2.59
CA SER A 45 -5.71 2.79 -1.41
C SER A 45 -5.00 3.29 -0.16
N LYS A 46 -3.70 3.08 -0.05
CA LYS A 46 -2.94 3.41 1.17
C LYS A 46 -3.53 2.73 2.43
N LEU A 47 -4.35 1.70 2.27
CA LEU A 47 -4.99 0.97 3.36
C LEU A 47 -3.99 0.16 4.18
N ARG A 48 -4.30 -0.09 5.45
CA ARG A 48 -3.59 -1.09 6.23
C ARG A 48 -3.93 -2.47 5.69
N SER A 49 -3.05 -3.45 5.89
CA SER A 49 -3.33 -4.82 5.49
C SER A 49 -4.60 -5.39 6.10
N SER A 50 -4.95 -4.99 7.35
CA SER A 50 -6.21 -5.34 8.01
C SER A 50 -7.46 -4.84 7.28
N ASP A 51 -7.31 -3.78 6.51
CA ASP A 51 -8.41 -3.14 5.77
C ASP A 51 -8.38 -3.55 4.29
N LEU A 52 -7.19 -3.74 3.72
CA LEU A 52 -6.99 -4.10 2.31
C LEU A 52 -7.37 -5.56 2.02
N LEU A 53 -6.91 -6.50 2.86
CA LEU A 53 -7.07 -7.92 2.56
C LEU A 53 -8.53 -8.41 2.63
N PRO A 54 -9.39 -7.90 3.53
CA PRO A 54 -10.78 -8.31 3.58
C PRO A 54 -11.69 -7.65 2.55
N LEU A 55 -11.17 -6.77 1.67
CA LEU A 55 -11.99 -6.17 0.63
C LEU A 55 -12.62 -7.25 -0.26
N ARG A 56 -13.89 -7.04 -0.57
CA ARG A 56 -14.65 -7.85 -1.52
C ARG A 56 -14.71 -7.15 -2.88
N VAL A 57 -15.11 -7.89 -3.89
CA VAL A 57 -15.29 -7.33 -5.24
C VAL A 57 -16.29 -6.18 -5.21
N CYS A 58 -17.42 -6.31 -4.51
CA CYS A 58 -18.44 -5.27 -4.39
C CYS A 58 -17.96 -4.00 -3.67
N ASP A 59 -16.87 -4.05 -2.89
CA ASP A 59 -16.33 -2.86 -2.23
C ASP A 59 -15.60 -1.93 -3.21
N VAL A 60 -15.16 -2.45 -4.35
CA VAL A 60 -14.37 -1.71 -5.35
C VAL A 60 -15.05 -1.62 -6.73
N SER A 61 -16.14 -2.37 -6.93
CA SER A 61 -16.84 -2.42 -8.21
C SER A 61 -18.34 -2.61 -8.05
N SER A 62 -19.09 -2.19 -9.08
CA SER A 62 -20.52 -2.50 -9.22
C SER A 62 -20.76 -2.90 -10.67
N GLN A 63 -21.44 -4.01 -10.88
CA GLN A 63 -21.57 -4.65 -12.18
C GLN A 63 -20.16 -4.87 -12.80
N ASP A 64 -19.95 -4.56 -14.06
CA ASP A 64 -18.65 -4.72 -14.73
C ASP A 64 -17.75 -3.49 -14.64
N ARG A 65 -18.02 -2.56 -13.71
CA ARG A 65 -17.30 -1.29 -13.60
C ARG A 65 -16.60 -1.13 -12.27
N ILE A 66 -15.29 -0.87 -12.30
CA ILE A 66 -14.50 -0.48 -11.12
C ILE A 66 -14.76 1.00 -10.78
N PHE A 67 -14.92 1.30 -9.50
CA PHE A 67 -15.10 2.68 -9.04
C PHE A 67 -13.84 3.51 -9.21
N ASN A 68 -13.99 4.80 -9.55
CA ASN A 68 -12.86 5.73 -9.58
C ASN A 68 -12.41 6.12 -8.16
N ARG A 69 -13.34 6.13 -7.20
CA ARG A 69 -13.09 6.42 -5.79
C ARG A 69 -13.90 5.49 -4.90
N VAL A 70 -13.30 5.09 -3.79
CA VAL A 70 -13.91 4.20 -2.81
C VAL A 70 -13.82 4.85 -1.43
N LYS A 71 -14.92 4.79 -0.68
CA LYS A 71 -14.95 5.11 0.75
C LYS A 71 -14.77 3.84 1.56
N HIS A 72 -13.99 3.93 2.63
CA HIS A 72 -13.73 2.80 3.51
C HIS A 72 -13.58 3.25 4.96
N ILE A 73 -14.24 2.57 5.88
CA ILE A 73 -14.09 2.80 7.33
C ILE A 73 -12.95 1.93 7.83
N GLN A 74 -11.89 2.55 8.34
CA GLN A 74 -10.71 1.83 8.83
C GLN A 74 -11.04 1.08 10.13
N ARG A 75 -10.84 -0.23 10.16
CA ARG A 75 -11.15 -1.12 11.31
C ARG A 75 -10.46 -0.73 12.62
N LYS A 76 -9.27 -0.14 12.55
CA LYS A 76 -8.49 0.21 13.75
C LYS A 76 -8.91 1.55 14.38
N THR A 77 -9.47 2.46 13.62
CA THR A 77 -9.64 3.86 14.03
C THR A 77 -11.07 4.35 13.83
N ASP A 78 -11.94 3.56 13.21
CA ASP A 78 -13.31 3.87 12.80
C ASP A 78 -13.44 5.17 11.98
N ILE A 79 -12.32 5.58 11.34
CA ILE A 79 -12.27 6.79 10.52
C ILE A 79 -12.57 6.40 9.07
N GLU A 80 -13.52 7.11 8.46
CA GLU A 80 -13.76 7.03 7.04
C GLU A 80 -12.58 7.67 6.28
N VAL A 81 -12.04 6.92 5.33
CA VAL A 81 -11.05 7.40 4.36
C VAL A 81 -11.61 7.22 2.95
N GLN A 82 -11.19 8.08 2.07
CA GLN A 82 -11.50 7.95 0.64
C GLN A 82 -10.20 7.80 -0.13
N PHE A 83 -10.18 6.87 -1.08
CA PHE A 83 -9.04 6.66 -1.95
C PHE A 83 -9.47 6.54 -3.41
N GLU A 84 -8.58 6.93 -4.29
CA GLU A 84 -8.73 6.80 -5.73
C GLU A 84 -8.26 5.42 -6.19
N ILE A 85 -8.89 4.90 -7.24
CA ILE A 85 -8.41 3.75 -8.01
C ILE A 85 -8.02 4.27 -9.40
N THR A 86 -6.72 4.35 -9.65
CA THR A 86 -6.19 4.87 -10.91
C THR A 86 -6.54 3.93 -12.08
N THR A 87 -6.56 4.45 -13.31
CA THR A 87 -6.86 3.67 -14.52
C THR A 87 -6.02 2.38 -14.62
N ARG A 88 -4.74 2.47 -14.29
CA ARG A 88 -3.85 1.29 -14.26
C ARG A 88 -4.30 0.24 -13.24
N THR A 89 -4.70 0.68 -12.06
CA THR A 89 -5.20 -0.20 -11.01
C THR A 89 -6.52 -0.83 -11.42
N GLN A 90 -7.43 -0.05 -12.03
CA GLN A 90 -8.69 -0.56 -12.57
C GLN A 90 -8.45 -1.68 -13.59
N GLN A 91 -7.55 -1.44 -14.55
CA GLN A 91 -7.21 -2.43 -15.57
C GLN A 91 -6.63 -3.72 -14.97
N SER A 92 -5.74 -3.60 -13.97
CA SER A 92 -5.17 -4.77 -13.31
C SER A 92 -6.20 -5.54 -12.48
N LEU A 93 -7.12 -4.83 -11.81
CA LEU A 93 -8.23 -5.44 -11.05
C LEU A 93 -9.20 -6.16 -11.99
N MET A 94 -9.63 -5.53 -13.08
CA MET A 94 -10.53 -6.14 -14.06
C MET A 94 -9.95 -7.44 -14.62
N LYS A 95 -8.69 -7.41 -15.08
CA LYS A 95 -8.00 -8.60 -15.60
C LYS A 95 -7.93 -9.71 -14.54
N TRP A 96 -7.58 -9.36 -13.32
CA TRP A 96 -7.51 -10.32 -12.22
C TRP A 96 -8.88 -10.93 -11.90
N MET A 97 -9.92 -10.11 -11.70
CA MET A 97 -11.26 -10.55 -11.36
C MET A 97 -11.85 -11.47 -12.44
N LEU A 98 -11.63 -11.13 -13.72
CA LEU A 98 -12.09 -11.93 -14.86
C LEU A 98 -11.44 -13.33 -14.87
N ILE A 99 -10.11 -13.40 -14.77
CA ILE A 99 -9.38 -14.68 -14.82
C ILE A 99 -9.68 -15.55 -13.61
N ALA A 100 -9.84 -14.92 -12.44
CA ALA A 100 -10.16 -15.63 -11.22
C ALA A 100 -11.66 -15.95 -11.09
N SER A 101 -12.50 -15.50 -12.03
CA SER A 101 -13.96 -15.70 -12.05
C SER A 101 -14.61 -15.29 -10.72
N LEU A 102 -14.24 -14.10 -10.21
CA LEU A 102 -14.72 -13.62 -8.92
C LEU A 102 -16.14 -13.08 -9.01
N ASN A 103 -16.97 -13.47 -8.05
CA ASN A 103 -18.32 -12.93 -7.86
C ASN A 103 -18.29 -11.68 -6.95
N PRO A 104 -19.35 -10.84 -6.95
CA PRO A 104 -19.39 -9.62 -6.14
C PRO A 104 -19.12 -9.81 -4.64
N ASN A 105 -19.54 -10.94 -4.07
CA ASN A 105 -19.36 -11.24 -2.65
C ASN A 105 -18.06 -11.97 -2.32
N ASP A 106 -17.26 -12.33 -3.31
CA ASP A 106 -15.96 -12.96 -3.09
C ASP A 106 -14.94 -11.95 -2.54
N PHE A 107 -13.97 -12.46 -1.77
CA PHE A 107 -12.83 -11.62 -1.42
C PHE A 107 -12.06 -11.23 -2.69
N LEU A 108 -11.64 -9.97 -2.78
CA LEU A 108 -10.90 -9.48 -3.93
C LEU A 108 -9.57 -10.23 -4.14
N PHE A 109 -8.97 -10.69 -3.05
CA PHE A 109 -7.75 -11.51 -3.07
C PHE A 109 -7.98 -12.78 -2.25
N PRO A 110 -8.69 -13.80 -2.80
CA PRO A 110 -9.00 -15.03 -2.09
C PRO A 110 -7.76 -15.89 -1.87
N SER A 111 -7.74 -16.61 -0.77
CA SER A 111 -6.72 -17.61 -0.50
C SER A 111 -6.88 -18.82 -1.41
N GLN A 112 -5.81 -19.27 -2.05
CA GLN A 112 -5.83 -20.51 -2.87
C GLN A 112 -6.17 -21.75 -2.02
N ARG A 113 -5.74 -21.78 -0.74
CA ARG A 113 -5.99 -22.92 0.17
C ARG A 113 -7.38 -22.90 0.79
N ARG A 114 -7.94 -21.72 1.00
CA ARG A 114 -9.23 -21.49 1.67
C ARG A 114 -10.01 -20.43 0.91
N LYS A 115 -10.67 -20.83 -0.17
CA LYS A 115 -11.37 -19.90 -1.09
C LYS A 115 -12.33 -18.92 -0.40
N GLN A 116 -12.89 -19.30 0.76
CA GLN A 116 -13.79 -18.45 1.56
C GLN A 116 -13.05 -17.49 2.52
N GLN A 117 -11.74 -17.39 2.42
CA GLN A 117 -10.92 -16.46 3.22
C GLN A 117 -10.00 -15.65 2.31
N PRO A 118 -9.67 -14.40 2.69
CA PRO A 118 -8.69 -13.64 1.97
C PRO A 118 -7.28 -14.25 2.15
N ILE A 119 -6.34 -13.85 1.33
CA ILE A 119 -4.91 -14.15 1.56
C ILE A 119 -4.50 -13.67 2.95
N SER A 120 -3.63 -14.43 3.61
CA SER A 120 -3.20 -14.09 4.96
C SER A 120 -2.24 -12.90 4.98
N TYR A 121 -2.19 -12.20 6.12
CA TYR A 121 -1.19 -11.17 6.38
C TYR A 121 0.24 -11.67 6.15
N SER A 122 0.55 -12.89 6.61
CA SER A 122 1.89 -13.49 6.47
C SER A 122 2.25 -13.71 5.01
N TYR A 123 1.31 -14.17 4.19
CA TYR A 123 1.51 -14.34 2.75
C TYR A 123 1.73 -12.99 2.06
N TYR A 124 0.88 -12.00 2.33
CA TYR A 124 1.06 -10.65 1.77
C TYR A 124 2.42 -10.04 2.17
N ARG A 125 2.81 -10.17 3.44
CA ARG A 125 4.13 -9.73 3.91
C ARG A 125 5.27 -10.44 3.16
N CYS A 126 5.12 -11.74 2.91
CA CYS A 126 6.10 -12.53 2.15
C CYS A 126 6.20 -12.01 0.71
N LEU A 127 5.08 -11.72 0.04
CA LEU A 127 5.07 -11.13 -1.30
C LEU A 127 5.83 -9.80 -1.35
N VAL A 128 5.54 -8.88 -0.42
CA VAL A 128 6.22 -7.58 -0.39
C VAL A 128 7.73 -7.73 -0.21
N ARG A 129 8.17 -8.66 0.64
CA ARG A 129 9.59 -8.97 0.82
C ARG A 129 10.21 -9.59 -0.43
N LYS A 130 9.49 -10.49 -1.10
CA LYS A 130 9.92 -11.09 -2.36
C LYS A 130 10.10 -10.01 -3.44
N TRP A 131 9.16 -9.08 -3.55
CA TRP A 131 9.29 -7.96 -4.49
C TRP A 131 10.52 -7.11 -4.23
N ALA A 132 10.82 -6.79 -2.96
CA ALA A 132 12.02 -6.07 -2.58
C ALA A 132 13.30 -6.86 -2.91
N SER A 133 13.36 -8.14 -2.53
CA SER A 133 14.52 -9.01 -2.82
C SER A 133 14.78 -9.14 -4.31
N ASN A 134 13.74 -9.23 -5.13
CA ASN A 134 13.85 -9.31 -6.59
C ASN A 134 14.46 -8.05 -7.22
N LEU A 135 14.47 -6.94 -6.50
CA LEU A 135 15.14 -5.69 -6.90
C LEU A 135 16.56 -5.56 -6.33
N GLY A 136 17.04 -6.56 -5.57
CA GLY A 136 18.32 -6.48 -4.86
C GLY A 136 18.28 -5.65 -3.58
N LEU A 137 17.07 -5.31 -3.08
CA LEU A 137 16.92 -4.54 -1.86
C LEU A 137 16.94 -5.46 -0.63
N ASP A 138 17.46 -4.96 0.51
CA ASP A 138 17.35 -5.67 1.77
C ASP A 138 15.89 -5.76 2.21
N SER A 139 15.31 -6.94 2.05
CA SER A 139 13.90 -7.22 2.32
C SER A 139 13.52 -7.05 3.80
N SER A 140 14.49 -6.95 4.72
CA SER A 140 14.23 -6.71 6.13
C SER A 140 13.62 -5.33 6.38
N PHE A 141 13.93 -4.35 5.54
CA PHE A 141 13.38 -2.99 5.61
C PHE A 141 11.99 -2.85 4.97
N TYR A 142 11.48 -3.89 4.30
CA TYR A 142 10.21 -3.82 3.58
C TYR A 142 9.15 -4.73 4.19
N GLY A 143 7.88 -4.34 4.03
CA GLY A 143 6.72 -5.07 4.54
C GLY A 143 5.41 -4.38 4.13
N THR A 144 4.29 -4.84 4.65
CA THR A 144 2.97 -4.31 4.29
C THR A 144 2.82 -2.80 4.56
N HIS A 145 3.50 -2.28 5.59
CA HIS A 145 3.54 -0.83 5.86
C HIS A 145 4.32 -0.04 4.80
N SER A 146 5.29 -0.66 4.12
CA SER A 146 5.98 -0.03 2.98
C SER A 146 4.99 0.36 1.89
N MET A 147 4.06 -0.54 1.56
CA MET A 147 3.03 -0.29 0.54
C MET A 147 2.16 0.92 0.88
N ARG A 148 1.68 0.95 2.14
CA ARG A 148 0.87 2.07 2.63
C ARG A 148 1.63 3.40 2.59
N ARG A 149 2.92 3.39 2.92
CA ARG A 149 3.77 4.59 2.95
C ARG A 149 4.13 5.12 1.57
N THR A 150 4.28 4.24 0.59
CA THR A 150 4.83 4.56 -0.73
C THR A 150 4.16 5.78 -1.37
N LYS A 151 2.86 5.71 -1.64
CA LYS A 151 2.15 6.83 -2.30
C LYS A 151 2.07 8.08 -1.41
N ALA A 152 1.90 7.88 -0.11
CA ALA A 152 1.87 8.97 0.87
C ALA A 152 3.20 9.76 0.86
N THR A 153 4.34 9.07 0.86
CA THR A 153 5.67 9.71 0.79
C THR A 153 5.88 10.40 -0.57
N LEU A 154 5.47 9.78 -1.68
CA LEU A 154 5.57 10.40 -3.01
C LEU A 154 4.71 11.68 -3.13
N VAL A 155 3.49 11.67 -2.57
CA VAL A 155 2.64 12.86 -2.52
C VAL A 155 3.30 13.95 -1.69
N TYR A 156 3.83 13.61 -0.52
CA TYR A 156 4.54 14.58 0.32
C TYR A 156 5.78 15.15 -0.39
N ALA A 157 6.61 14.30 -0.96
CA ALA A 157 7.81 14.74 -1.67
C ALA A 157 7.49 15.74 -2.78
N LYS A 158 6.39 15.53 -3.50
CA LYS A 158 5.96 16.40 -4.61
C LYS A 158 5.28 17.70 -4.13
N THR A 159 4.51 17.67 -3.04
CA THR A 159 3.61 18.77 -2.68
C THR A 159 4.01 19.50 -1.39
N LYS A 160 4.85 18.86 -0.56
CA LYS A 160 5.19 19.29 0.80
C LYS A 160 3.95 19.51 1.71
N ASN A 161 2.77 19.06 1.26
CA ASN A 161 1.50 19.25 1.95
C ASN A 161 1.23 18.10 2.95
N ILE A 162 1.63 18.28 4.19
CA ILE A 162 1.42 17.27 5.25
C ILE A 162 -0.07 17.06 5.57
N ARG A 163 -0.90 18.12 5.43
CA ARG A 163 -2.34 18.02 5.68
C ARG A 163 -3.02 17.09 4.67
N ALA A 164 -2.64 17.16 3.39
CA ALA A 164 -3.14 16.25 2.37
C ALA A 164 -2.78 14.80 2.70
N VAL A 165 -1.54 14.55 3.11
CA VAL A 165 -1.09 13.19 3.49
C VAL A 165 -1.84 12.67 4.73
N LEU A 166 -2.06 13.53 5.73
CA LEU A 166 -2.83 13.20 6.94
C LEU A 166 -4.24 12.71 6.57
N LEU A 167 -4.94 13.46 5.70
CA LEU A 167 -6.28 13.11 5.23
C LEU A 167 -6.28 11.79 4.44
N LEU A 168 -5.31 11.59 3.53
CA LEU A 168 -5.18 10.37 2.72
C LEU A 168 -4.92 9.12 3.57
N LEU A 169 -4.25 9.27 4.71
CA LEU A 169 -3.95 8.17 5.61
C LEU A 169 -5.03 7.96 6.70
N GLY A 170 -5.94 8.92 6.89
CA GLY A 170 -6.90 8.91 7.99
C GLY A 170 -6.19 8.99 9.35
N HIS A 171 -5.16 9.83 9.44
CA HIS A 171 -4.48 10.10 10.70
C HIS A 171 -5.13 11.30 11.39
N THR A 172 -5.39 11.20 12.69
CA THR A 172 -5.95 12.28 13.52
C THR A 172 -4.87 13.21 14.09
N LYS A 173 -3.65 12.70 14.25
CA LYS A 173 -2.51 13.44 14.82
C LYS A 173 -1.43 13.64 13.77
N VAL A 174 -0.93 14.87 13.65
CA VAL A 174 0.13 15.25 12.72
C VAL A 174 1.43 14.49 13.01
N ASP A 175 1.78 14.30 14.30
CA ASP A 175 2.98 13.56 14.72
C ASP A 175 3.06 12.15 14.14
N ASN A 176 1.92 11.46 14.02
CA ASN A 176 1.86 10.15 13.40
C ASN A 176 2.23 10.21 11.91
N THR A 177 1.88 11.31 11.24
CA THR A 177 2.18 11.53 9.84
C THR A 177 3.64 11.90 9.64
N ILE A 178 4.19 12.78 10.49
CA ILE A 178 5.61 13.17 10.47
C ILE A 178 6.49 11.93 10.63
N ARG A 179 6.29 11.14 11.69
CA ARG A 179 7.02 9.87 11.91
C ARG A 179 6.84 8.89 10.76
N TYR A 180 5.68 8.94 10.12
CA TYR A 180 5.35 8.06 9.00
C TYR A 180 6.09 8.47 7.73
N LEU A 181 6.27 9.75 7.49
CA LEU A 181 6.98 10.28 6.33
C LEU A 181 8.51 10.24 6.51
N GLY A 182 8.99 10.20 7.76
CA GLY A 182 10.41 10.30 8.07
C GLY A 182 10.95 11.71 7.81
N VAL A 183 10.13 12.74 8.07
CA VAL A 183 10.57 14.14 8.03
C VAL A 183 11.42 14.38 9.26
N GLU A 184 12.68 14.72 9.06
CA GLU A 184 13.65 14.99 10.11
C GLU A 184 13.98 16.48 10.18
N LEU A 185 14.68 16.89 11.24
CA LEU A 185 15.11 18.28 11.43
C LEU A 185 15.93 18.78 10.23
N GLU A 186 16.74 17.91 9.63
CA GLU A 186 17.57 18.21 8.46
C GLU A 186 16.73 18.67 7.26
N ASP A 187 15.56 18.03 7.03
CA ASP A 187 14.63 18.48 5.97
C ASP A 187 14.13 19.91 6.22
N ALA A 188 13.89 20.25 7.49
CA ALA A 188 13.44 21.60 7.86
C ALA A 188 14.56 22.64 7.72
N LEU A 189 15.79 22.28 8.06
CA LEU A 189 16.97 23.15 7.90
C LEU A 189 17.23 23.44 6.42
N LEU A 190 17.23 22.43 5.58
CA LEU A 190 17.39 22.60 4.12
C LEU A 190 16.31 23.51 3.52
N LEU A 191 15.07 23.40 4.01
CA LEU A 191 14.00 24.31 3.58
C LEU A 191 14.25 25.74 4.05
N SER A 192 14.70 25.92 5.30
CA SER A 192 15.01 27.23 5.87
C SER A 192 16.16 27.90 5.10
N GLU A 193 17.22 27.15 4.82
CA GLU A 193 18.39 27.64 4.05
C GLU A 193 18.03 28.02 2.61
N SER A 194 16.96 27.46 2.05
CA SER A 194 16.48 27.80 0.71
C SER A 194 15.73 29.14 0.62
N ILE A 195 15.44 29.75 1.76
CA ILE A 195 14.72 31.04 1.86
C ILE A 195 15.70 32.07 2.46
N ASP A 196 16.28 32.87 1.60
CA ASP A 196 17.12 34.02 1.98
C ASP A 196 16.22 35.27 2.10
N CYS A 197 16.06 35.81 3.33
CA CYS A 197 15.26 37.01 3.60
C CYS A 197 16.08 38.10 4.30
#